data_62e1364b7b2eed0e4b986e828d4c62bf
#
_entry.id   62e1364b7b2eed0e4b986e828d4c62bf
#
_cell.length_a   1.000
_cell.length_b   1.000
_cell.length_c   1.000
_cell.angle_alpha   90.00
_cell.angle_beta   90.00
_cell.angle_gamma   90.00
#
_symmetry.space_group_name_H-M   'P 1'
#
loop_
_entity.id
_entity.type
_entity.pdbx_description
1 polymer ?
#
loop_
_entity_poly.entity_id
_entity_poly.type
_entity_poly.pdbx_seq_one_letter_code
_entity_poly.pdbx_strand_id
1 'polypeptide(L)'
;MGFFVTSSIDIVKVRGDLVFWKYKRLWGKAQLKSCYDAVIIGGGLHGLATAYFLARDHGIKEVAVIEKHYIGFGGAGRNTAIVRANQRTKENLPLYDEGLKLWPKLADELDFNLMFFNCGNLNFAHSEAGLNALRLQVASAQFLGIKSELLDPKQCKELVPGLDISDRIRYPIFGAMYHPPGGTLRHDAVVWGLAKGATRLGVHIHQGTEVLGIGVEDQRVVSVETDKGKIYTPRVLNAAGGYSARISSEMMGIRLPIHVLPIQAMVTEPLKPFLNHVVSSGVYHVYANQSLKGEIVTGSHMDPWPSYTTQTTAHYIKHQAEALTELLPCLKGVKFMRAWAGLADMTPDMAPIIDGNDHIQGYYMDCGWGYFGFKSAPITGKYMAQFMATENCPEMLKPFTLRRYEEHRLMGETASPVNYGPEFGWVT
;
A
#
# COMPACT_ATOMS: atom_id res chain seq x y z
N MET A 1 -40.49 -0.24 -6.64
CA MET A 1 -40.25 0.85 -7.63
C MET A 1 -38.81 1.29 -7.46
N GLY A 2 -37.92 0.75 -8.29
CA GLY A 2 -36.49 1.03 -8.21
C GLY A 2 -36.16 2.29 -9.00
N PHE A 3 -35.60 3.28 -8.34
CA PHE A 3 -35.05 4.44 -9.03
C PHE A 3 -33.63 4.13 -9.51
N PHE A 4 -33.47 3.85 -10.79
CA PHE A 4 -32.18 3.88 -11.46
C PHE A 4 -31.79 5.34 -11.70
N VAL A 5 -30.89 5.88 -10.89
CA VAL A 5 -30.29 7.19 -11.15
C VAL A 5 -29.17 7.03 -12.17
N THR A 6 -29.42 7.33 -13.43
CA THR A 6 -28.46 7.23 -14.55
C THR A 6 -27.66 8.50 -14.82
N SER A 7 -27.82 9.55 -14.00
CA SER A 7 -27.02 10.78 -14.10
C SER A 7 -26.72 11.35 -12.72
N SER A 8 -25.50 11.82 -12.52
CA SER A 8 -25.00 12.44 -11.29
C SER A 8 -25.62 13.83 -11.06
N ILE A 9 -26.93 13.88 -10.82
CA ILE A 9 -27.61 15.09 -10.39
C ILE A 9 -28.10 14.84 -8.98
N ASP A 10 -27.45 15.45 -7.99
CA ASP A 10 -27.99 15.47 -6.63
C ASP A 10 -28.93 16.67 -6.50
N ILE A 11 -30.15 16.41 -6.01
CA ILE A 11 -31.17 17.42 -5.78
C ILE A 11 -31.05 17.85 -4.32
N VAL A 12 -30.60 19.07 -4.09
CA VAL A 12 -30.59 19.67 -2.74
C VAL A 12 -31.67 20.72 -2.66
N LYS A 13 -32.56 20.61 -1.66
CA LYS A 13 -33.61 21.59 -1.41
C LYS A 13 -33.04 22.68 -0.49
N VAL A 14 -32.84 23.88 -1.02
CA VAL A 14 -32.37 25.05 -0.27
C VAL A 14 -33.48 26.12 -0.34
N ARG A 15 -34.01 26.54 0.81
CA ARG A 15 -35.04 27.58 0.97
C ARG A 15 -36.31 27.38 0.08
N GLY A 16 -36.74 26.14 -0.09
CA GLY A 16 -37.95 25.84 -0.87
C GLY A 16 -37.75 25.60 -2.35
N ASP A 17 -36.63 26.00 -2.93
CA ASP A 17 -36.30 25.79 -4.33
C ASP A 17 -35.45 24.54 -4.53
N LEU A 18 -35.68 23.84 -5.66
CA LEU A 18 -34.86 22.71 -6.08
C LEU A 18 -33.61 23.23 -6.79
N VAL A 19 -32.46 23.08 -6.15
CA VAL A 19 -31.17 23.43 -6.74
C VAL A 19 -30.53 22.18 -7.33
N PHE A 20 -30.34 22.17 -8.65
CA PHE A 20 -29.68 21.09 -9.37
C PHE A 20 -28.17 21.36 -9.41
N TRP A 21 -27.40 20.59 -8.64
CA TRP A 21 -25.94 20.66 -8.70
C TRP A 21 -25.43 19.60 -9.65
N LYS A 22 -24.78 20.03 -10.73
CA LYS A 22 -24.07 19.14 -11.64
C LYS A 22 -22.64 18.95 -11.12
N TYR A 23 -22.43 17.91 -10.34
CA TYR A 23 -21.07 17.58 -9.89
C TYR A 23 -20.22 17.13 -11.07
N LYS A 24 -19.07 17.77 -11.25
CA LYS A 24 -18.06 17.30 -12.18
C LYS A 24 -17.39 16.05 -11.57
N ARG A 25 -17.43 14.95 -12.28
CA ARG A 25 -16.72 13.74 -11.85
C ARG A 25 -15.23 14.02 -11.71
N LEU A 26 -14.57 13.43 -10.71
CA LEU A 26 -13.12 13.58 -10.53
C LEU A 26 -12.35 12.93 -11.67
N TRP A 27 -12.88 11.83 -12.21
CA TRP A 27 -12.38 11.18 -13.43
C TRP A 27 -13.55 10.88 -14.38
N GLY A 28 -13.30 11.00 -15.68
CA GLY A 28 -14.32 10.77 -16.69
C GLY A 28 -14.60 9.28 -16.94
N LYS A 29 -15.79 8.98 -17.50
CA LYS A 29 -16.00 7.69 -18.17
C LYS A 29 -15.39 7.82 -19.58
N ALA A 30 -14.38 6.98 -19.86
CA ALA A 30 -13.84 6.84 -21.19
C ALA A 30 -14.49 5.66 -21.91
N GLN A 31 -14.64 5.74 -23.21
CA GLN A 31 -14.98 4.59 -24.04
C GLN A 31 -13.74 3.72 -24.20
N LEU A 32 -13.90 2.42 -24.12
CA LEU A 32 -12.80 1.48 -24.33
C LEU A 32 -12.38 1.55 -25.82
N LYS A 33 -11.10 1.85 -26.06
CA LYS A 33 -10.52 1.86 -27.41
C LYS A 33 -9.99 0.47 -27.75
N SER A 34 -9.86 0.18 -29.02
CA SER A 34 -9.25 -1.07 -29.50
C SER A 34 -7.71 -1.07 -29.43
N CYS A 35 -7.08 0.10 -29.17
CA CYS A 35 -5.61 0.22 -29.10
C CYS A 35 -5.19 1.23 -28.04
N TYR A 36 -4.13 0.90 -27.30
CA TYR A 36 -3.45 1.77 -26.34
C TYR A 36 -1.93 1.54 -26.37
N ASP A 37 -1.15 2.55 -26.01
CA ASP A 37 0.31 2.44 -25.89
C ASP A 37 0.73 1.56 -24.70
N ALA A 38 -0.11 1.54 -23.64
CA ALA A 38 0.07 0.69 -22.48
C ALA A 38 -1.28 0.33 -21.84
N VAL A 39 -1.38 -0.90 -21.32
CA VAL A 39 -2.49 -1.38 -20.49
C VAL A 39 -1.96 -1.71 -19.11
N ILE A 40 -2.61 -1.17 -18.09
CA ILE A 40 -2.29 -1.42 -16.68
C ILE A 40 -3.43 -2.22 -16.06
N ILE A 41 -3.11 -3.40 -15.55
CA ILE A 41 -4.05 -4.29 -14.89
C ILE A 41 -4.04 -3.99 -13.40
N GLY A 42 -5.14 -3.42 -12.90
CA GLY A 42 -5.34 -3.01 -11.52
C GLY A 42 -5.40 -1.50 -11.32
N GLY A 43 -6.56 -1.02 -10.90
CA GLY A 43 -6.84 0.38 -10.53
C GLY A 43 -6.48 0.69 -9.07
N GLY A 44 -5.45 0.03 -8.54
CA GLY A 44 -4.84 0.32 -7.25
C GLY A 44 -3.85 1.49 -7.32
N LEU A 45 -3.15 1.75 -6.20
CA LEU A 45 -2.21 2.87 -6.11
C LEU A 45 -1.03 2.73 -7.07
N HIS A 46 -0.45 1.54 -7.18
CA HIS A 46 0.69 1.28 -8.06
C HIS A 46 0.32 1.47 -9.53
N GLY A 47 -0.80 0.88 -9.96
CA GLY A 47 -1.29 1.04 -11.33
C GLY A 47 -1.65 2.49 -11.67
N LEU A 48 -2.37 3.19 -10.79
CA LEU A 48 -2.73 4.60 -11.01
C LEU A 48 -1.51 5.53 -10.99
N ALA A 49 -0.54 5.28 -10.10
CA ALA A 49 0.70 6.05 -10.06
C ALA A 49 1.53 5.83 -11.34
N THR A 50 1.70 4.58 -11.78
CA THR A 50 2.41 4.29 -13.04
C THR A 50 1.72 4.96 -14.22
N ALA A 51 0.39 4.87 -14.33
CA ALA A 51 -0.38 5.55 -15.39
C ALA A 51 -0.18 7.07 -15.38
N TYR A 52 -0.22 7.67 -14.19
CA TYR A 52 0.01 9.10 -14.02
C TYR A 52 1.40 9.52 -14.50
N PHE A 53 2.45 8.80 -14.08
CA PHE A 53 3.83 9.13 -14.43
C PHE A 53 4.17 8.81 -15.89
N LEU A 54 3.58 7.76 -16.50
CA LEU A 54 3.70 7.51 -17.94
C LEU A 54 3.21 8.73 -18.74
N ALA A 55 2.06 9.25 -18.38
CA ALA A 55 1.48 10.41 -19.08
C ALA A 55 2.24 11.70 -18.76
N ARG A 56 2.63 11.94 -17.50
CA ARG A 56 3.26 13.17 -17.05
C ARG A 56 4.72 13.29 -17.50
N ASP A 57 5.51 12.25 -17.27
CA ASP A 57 6.97 12.31 -17.41
C ASP A 57 7.46 11.82 -18.77
N HIS A 58 6.69 10.93 -19.42
CA HIS A 58 7.10 10.29 -20.67
C HIS A 58 6.18 10.61 -21.86
N GLY A 59 5.11 11.40 -21.66
CA GLY A 59 4.19 11.78 -22.71
C GLY A 59 3.37 10.62 -23.28
N ILE A 60 3.40 9.43 -22.67
CA ILE A 60 2.61 8.26 -23.07
C ILE A 60 1.21 8.42 -22.46
N LYS A 61 0.26 8.93 -23.26
CA LYS A 61 -1.07 9.33 -22.80
C LYS A 61 -2.17 8.33 -23.15
N GLU A 62 -1.97 7.56 -24.23
CA GLU A 62 -2.90 6.49 -24.61
C GLU A 62 -2.68 5.27 -23.67
N VAL A 63 -3.05 5.45 -22.41
CA VAL A 63 -2.91 4.44 -21.34
C VAL A 63 -4.30 4.03 -20.87
N ALA A 64 -4.57 2.72 -20.79
CA ALA A 64 -5.77 2.17 -20.18
C ALA A 64 -5.43 1.57 -18.82
N VAL A 65 -6.11 2.00 -17.77
CA VAL A 65 -6.14 1.31 -16.47
C VAL A 65 -7.39 0.46 -16.43
N ILE A 66 -7.23 -0.86 -16.35
CA ILE A 66 -8.32 -1.83 -16.33
C ILE A 66 -8.51 -2.31 -14.89
N GLU A 67 -9.69 -2.05 -14.33
CA GLU A 67 -10.04 -2.42 -12.96
C GLU A 67 -11.31 -3.26 -12.95
N LYS A 68 -11.24 -4.44 -12.37
CA LYS A 68 -12.36 -5.39 -12.30
C LYS A 68 -13.56 -4.84 -11.52
N HIS A 69 -13.30 -4.11 -10.45
CA HIS A 69 -14.33 -3.52 -9.59
C HIS A 69 -14.35 -1.99 -9.74
N TYR A 70 -13.93 -1.27 -8.72
CA TYR A 70 -13.73 0.18 -8.73
C TYR A 70 -12.31 0.50 -8.25
N ILE A 71 -11.79 1.64 -8.66
CA ILE A 71 -10.43 2.04 -8.27
C ILE A 71 -10.25 2.02 -6.75
N GLY A 72 -9.12 1.45 -6.31
CA GLY A 72 -8.83 1.30 -4.90
C GLY A 72 -9.56 0.13 -4.21
N PHE A 73 -10.34 -0.69 -4.91
CA PHE A 73 -11.07 -1.82 -4.30
C PHE A 73 -10.15 -2.82 -3.57
N GLY A 74 -8.96 -3.06 -4.06
CA GLY A 74 -7.98 -3.98 -3.47
C GLY A 74 -7.32 -3.45 -2.20
N GLY A 75 -6.04 -3.75 -2.01
CA GLY A 75 -5.22 -3.30 -0.87
C GLY A 75 -5.15 -1.79 -0.73
N ALA A 76 -5.27 -1.05 -1.83
CA ALA A 76 -5.23 0.42 -1.84
C ALA A 76 -6.33 1.07 -0.98
N GLY A 77 -7.55 0.54 -0.96
CA GLY A 77 -8.65 1.07 -0.15
C GLY A 77 -8.85 0.37 1.20
N ARG A 78 -8.00 -0.62 1.52
CA ARG A 78 -8.08 -1.41 2.75
C ARG A 78 -6.90 -1.22 3.70
N ASN A 79 -5.90 -0.44 3.30
CA ASN A 79 -4.74 -0.13 4.14
C ASN A 79 -5.05 0.99 5.14
N THR A 80 -4.13 1.20 6.07
CA THR A 80 -4.25 2.21 7.14
C THR A 80 -3.43 3.47 6.88
N ALA A 81 -2.90 3.60 5.67
CA ALA A 81 -2.24 4.78 5.13
C ALA A 81 -1.05 5.33 5.94
N ILE A 82 -0.34 4.48 6.65
CA ILE A 82 0.89 4.84 7.37
C ILE A 82 2.04 4.90 6.38
N VAL A 83 2.80 6.01 6.41
CA VAL A 83 4.00 6.21 5.59
C VAL A 83 5.23 6.47 6.44
N ARG A 84 6.33 5.86 6.05
CA ARG A 84 7.63 5.98 6.73
C ARG A 84 8.75 5.49 5.82
N ALA A 85 9.97 5.98 6.03
CA ALA A 85 11.16 5.60 5.25
C ALA A 85 12.11 4.65 5.97
N ASN A 86 12.02 4.54 7.29
CA ASN A 86 12.90 3.72 8.13
C ASN A 86 12.65 2.21 7.95
N GLN A 87 12.91 1.72 6.75
CA GLN A 87 12.79 0.30 6.39
C GLN A 87 13.99 -0.52 6.90
N ARG A 88 13.92 -1.83 6.72
CA ARG A 88 14.87 -2.77 7.34
C ARG A 88 16.03 -3.15 6.44
N THR A 89 15.87 -3.10 5.13
CA THR A 89 16.90 -3.49 4.19
C THR A 89 17.52 -2.28 3.51
N LYS A 90 18.80 -2.39 3.14
CA LYS A 90 19.55 -1.35 2.43
C LYS A 90 18.95 -1.01 1.07
N GLU A 91 18.29 -1.97 0.43
CA GLU A 91 17.62 -1.81 -0.86
C GLU A 91 16.34 -1.02 -0.71
N ASN A 92 15.58 -1.27 0.36
CA ASN A 92 14.31 -0.61 0.61
C ASN A 92 14.49 0.84 1.13
N LEU A 93 15.51 1.10 1.93
CA LEU A 93 15.71 2.40 2.57
C LEU A 93 15.69 3.58 1.57
N PRO A 94 16.48 3.57 0.46
CA PRO A 94 16.48 4.68 -0.50
C PRO A 94 15.13 4.86 -1.21
N LEU A 95 14.48 3.75 -1.62
CA LEU A 95 13.20 3.78 -2.32
C LEU A 95 12.11 4.42 -1.44
N TYR A 96 12.02 4.02 -0.17
CA TYR A 96 11.00 4.54 0.73
C TYR A 96 11.30 5.98 1.20
N ASP A 97 12.57 6.36 1.31
CA ASP A 97 12.97 7.73 1.65
C ASP A 97 12.60 8.71 0.53
N GLU A 98 12.91 8.35 -0.71
CA GLU A 98 12.50 9.14 -1.88
C GLU A 98 10.98 9.21 -1.99
N GLY A 99 10.30 8.07 -1.74
CA GLY A 99 8.84 8.00 -1.71
C GLY A 99 8.24 8.93 -0.66
N LEU A 100 8.80 8.95 0.55
CA LEU A 100 8.31 9.80 1.63
C LEU A 100 8.43 11.29 1.28
N LYS A 101 9.54 11.69 0.64
CA LYS A 101 9.78 13.07 0.18
C LYS A 101 8.88 13.50 -1.00
N LEU A 102 8.29 12.54 -1.70
CA LEU A 102 7.42 12.80 -2.85
C LEU A 102 6.01 13.21 -2.42
N TRP A 103 5.50 12.71 -1.28
CA TRP A 103 4.11 12.91 -0.89
C TRP A 103 3.63 14.36 -0.82
N PRO A 104 4.34 15.30 -0.18
CA PRO A 104 3.93 16.71 -0.17
C PRO A 104 3.86 17.32 -1.57
N LYS A 105 4.88 17.05 -2.40
CA LYS A 105 4.95 17.54 -3.78
C LYS A 105 3.81 17.00 -4.64
N LEU A 106 3.49 15.72 -4.45
CA LEU A 106 2.44 15.06 -5.21
C LEU A 106 1.05 15.65 -4.93
N ALA A 107 0.78 16.08 -3.70
CA ALA A 107 -0.47 16.77 -3.34
C ALA A 107 -0.65 18.05 -4.16
N ASP A 108 0.40 18.85 -4.28
CA ASP A 108 0.40 20.09 -5.07
C ASP A 108 0.25 19.80 -6.57
N GLU A 109 1.01 18.84 -7.11
CA GLU A 109 0.97 18.47 -8.53
C GLU A 109 -0.39 17.94 -8.97
N LEU A 110 -1.03 17.15 -8.12
CA LEU A 110 -2.37 16.60 -8.38
C LEU A 110 -3.48 17.62 -8.17
N ASP A 111 -3.16 18.78 -7.56
CA ASP A 111 -4.16 19.73 -7.07
C ASP A 111 -5.26 19.00 -6.30
N PHE A 112 -4.82 18.21 -5.30
CA PHE A 112 -5.69 17.37 -4.50
C PHE A 112 -5.12 17.13 -3.10
N ASN A 113 -5.89 17.46 -2.06
CA ASN A 113 -5.47 17.26 -0.69
C ASN A 113 -5.42 15.77 -0.34
N LEU A 114 -4.21 15.22 -0.22
CA LEU A 114 -3.96 13.82 0.14
C LEU A 114 -4.09 13.57 1.65
N MET A 115 -4.37 14.62 2.43
CA MET A 115 -4.46 14.60 3.90
C MET A 115 -3.19 14.05 4.56
N PHE A 116 -2.03 14.46 4.05
CA PHE A 116 -0.76 14.09 4.65
C PHE A 116 -0.59 14.79 6.00
N PHE A 117 -0.44 13.97 7.03
CA PHE A 117 -0.18 14.43 8.39
C PHE A 117 1.15 13.83 8.86
N ASN A 118 2.17 14.69 8.94
CA ASN A 118 3.49 14.32 9.42
C ASN A 118 3.47 14.27 10.95
N CYS A 119 3.23 13.10 11.51
CA CYS A 119 3.07 12.89 12.94
C CYS A 119 4.17 12.02 13.57
N GLY A 120 5.15 11.57 12.78
CA GLY A 120 6.17 10.64 13.26
C GLY A 120 5.65 9.21 13.50
N ASN A 121 6.60 8.30 13.61
CA ASN A 121 6.32 6.88 13.83
C ASN A 121 7.25 6.31 14.90
N LEU A 122 6.69 5.66 15.92
CA LEU A 122 7.42 4.91 16.95
C LEU A 122 7.27 3.40 16.70
N ASN A 123 8.38 2.68 16.77
CA ASN A 123 8.38 1.21 16.74
C ASN A 123 9.03 0.70 18.01
N PHE A 124 8.25 0.02 18.88
CA PHE A 124 8.68 -0.39 20.19
C PHE A 124 9.53 -1.66 20.16
N ALA A 125 10.56 -1.70 21.03
CA ALA A 125 11.29 -2.91 21.39
C ALA A 125 10.80 -3.41 22.76
N HIS A 126 10.67 -4.74 22.88
CA HIS A 126 10.18 -5.41 24.09
C HIS A 126 11.20 -6.37 24.71
N SER A 127 12.45 -6.26 24.29
CA SER A 127 13.58 -7.00 24.83
C SER A 127 14.90 -6.27 24.50
N GLU A 128 15.98 -6.61 25.17
CA GLU A 128 17.31 -6.09 24.83
C GLU A 128 17.73 -6.46 23.40
N ALA A 129 17.46 -7.69 22.98
CA ALA A 129 17.73 -8.12 21.60
C ALA A 129 16.96 -7.27 20.59
N GLY A 130 15.68 -7.02 20.84
CA GLY A 130 14.85 -6.12 20.01
C GLY A 130 15.38 -4.69 20.01
N LEU A 131 15.82 -4.16 21.17
CA LEU A 131 16.39 -2.82 21.25
C LEU A 131 17.73 -2.73 20.49
N ASN A 132 18.58 -3.75 20.56
CA ASN A 132 19.83 -3.81 19.80
C ASN A 132 19.57 -3.86 18.29
N ALA A 133 18.54 -4.60 17.86
CA ALA A 133 18.12 -4.60 16.47
C ALA A 133 17.63 -3.21 16.00
N LEU A 134 16.87 -2.50 16.83
CA LEU A 134 16.46 -1.11 16.52
C LEU A 134 17.65 -0.15 16.50
N ARG A 135 18.67 -0.31 17.37
CA ARG A 135 19.92 0.48 17.31
C ARG A 135 20.58 0.34 15.94
N LEU A 136 20.69 -0.90 15.45
CA LEU A 136 21.30 -1.16 14.16
C LEU A 136 20.48 -0.56 13.01
N GLN A 137 19.15 -0.64 13.07
CA GLN A 137 18.27 0.02 12.08
C GLN A 137 18.40 1.53 12.11
N VAL A 138 18.45 2.15 13.29
CA VAL A 138 18.67 3.60 13.45
C VAL A 138 20.02 4.00 12.86
N ALA A 139 21.09 3.26 13.18
CA ALA A 139 22.43 3.53 12.63
C ALA A 139 22.46 3.42 11.10
N SER A 140 21.84 2.38 10.54
CA SER A 140 21.73 2.18 9.09
C SER A 140 20.95 3.30 8.41
N ALA A 141 19.84 3.73 9.00
CA ALA A 141 19.04 4.85 8.50
C ALA A 141 19.83 6.16 8.52
N GLN A 142 20.49 6.46 9.66
CA GLN A 142 21.30 7.66 9.83
C GLN A 142 22.50 7.69 8.86
N PHE A 143 23.13 6.56 8.62
CA PHE A 143 24.22 6.43 7.64
C PHE A 143 23.78 6.86 6.23
N LEU A 144 22.51 6.61 5.90
CA LEU A 144 21.90 7.03 4.63
C LEU A 144 21.22 8.41 4.69
N GLY A 145 21.42 9.17 5.78
CA GLY A 145 20.83 10.49 5.97
C GLY A 145 19.34 10.48 6.31
N ILE A 146 18.76 9.33 6.65
CA ILE A 146 17.35 9.19 7.02
C ILE A 146 17.21 9.45 8.52
N LYS A 147 16.40 10.45 8.88
CA LYS A 147 16.15 10.81 10.28
C LYS A 147 15.50 9.66 11.04
N SER A 148 16.21 9.12 11.99
CA SER A 148 15.74 8.10 12.93
C SER A 148 16.47 8.28 14.26
N GLU A 149 15.78 8.05 15.37
CA GLU A 149 16.28 8.24 16.71
C GLU A 149 15.93 7.04 17.57
N LEU A 150 16.77 6.76 18.56
CA LEU A 150 16.47 5.76 19.57
C LEU A 150 15.97 6.46 20.82
N LEU A 151 14.83 6.05 21.34
CA LEU A 151 14.20 6.59 22.53
C LEU A 151 14.20 5.56 23.65
N ASP A 152 14.41 6.02 24.89
CA ASP A 152 14.17 5.25 26.09
C ASP A 152 12.67 5.17 26.43
N PRO A 153 12.24 4.32 27.40
CA PRO A 153 10.83 4.19 27.75
C PRO A 153 10.19 5.48 28.27
N LYS A 154 10.94 6.35 28.97
CA LYS A 154 10.42 7.63 29.49
C LYS A 154 10.15 8.59 28.35
N GLN A 155 11.09 8.71 27.41
CA GLN A 155 10.90 9.50 26.19
C GLN A 155 9.73 8.99 25.35
N CYS A 156 9.55 7.66 25.26
CA CYS A 156 8.36 7.08 24.61
C CYS A 156 7.06 7.52 25.30
N LYS A 157 7.04 7.55 26.65
CA LYS A 157 5.90 7.99 27.45
C LYS A 157 5.60 9.48 27.29
N GLU A 158 6.63 10.31 27.13
CA GLU A 158 6.47 11.75 26.87
C GLU A 158 5.78 12.00 25.51
N LEU A 159 6.17 11.27 24.48
CA LEU A 159 5.54 11.37 23.15
C LEU A 159 4.16 10.73 23.10
N VAL A 160 3.93 9.67 23.88
CA VAL A 160 2.67 8.91 23.94
C VAL A 160 2.19 8.80 25.38
N PRO A 161 1.56 9.85 25.95
CA PRO A 161 1.16 9.87 27.35
C PRO A 161 0.24 8.73 27.80
N GLY A 162 -0.54 8.16 26.87
CA GLY A 162 -1.40 7.01 27.14
C GLY A 162 -0.68 5.65 27.24
N LEU A 163 0.62 5.58 26.87
CA LEU A 163 1.39 4.34 26.81
C LEU A 163 1.64 3.76 28.21
N ASP A 164 1.45 2.47 28.39
CA ASP A 164 1.89 1.77 29.60
C ASP A 164 3.36 1.34 29.45
N ILE A 165 4.24 1.89 30.28
CA ILE A 165 5.66 1.55 30.32
C ILE A 165 6.04 0.76 31.59
N SER A 166 5.05 0.25 32.33
CA SER A 166 5.30 -0.54 33.52
C SER A 166 5.83 -1.95 33.16
N ASP A 167 6.42 -2.59 34.12
CA ASP A 167 6.86 -3.99 34.04
C ASP A 167 5.71 -5.01 34.15
N ARG A 168 4.47 -4.54 34.35
CA ARG A 168 3.27 -5.38 34.53
C ARG A 168 2.60 -5.78 33.24
N ILE A 169 2.94 -5.13 32.11
CA ILE A 169 2.44 -5.55 30.80
C ILE A 169 3.19 -6.82 30.34
N ARG A 170 2.53 -7.64 29.51
CA ARG A 170 3.06 -8.94 29.04
C ARG A 170 4.46 -8.82 28.43
N TYR A 171 4.69 -7.76 27.66
CA TYR A 171 5.97 -7.46 27.02
C TYR A 171 6.37 -6.01 27.35
N PRO A 172 7.15 -5.78 28.42
CA PRO A 172 7.62 -4.45 28.82
C PRO A 172 8.34 -3.72 27.69
N ILE A 173 8.27 -2.41 27.69
CA ILE A 173 8.92 -1.57 26.66
C ILE A 173 10.36 -1.27 27.10
N PHE A 174 11.33 -1.66 26.27
CA PHE A 174 12.76 -1.39 26.47
C PHE A 174 13.22 -0.12 25.77
N GLY A 175 12.44 0.40 24.85
CA GLY A 175 12.69 1.61 24.08
C GLY A 175 11.94 1.59 22.74
N ALA A 176 12.22 2.55 21.89
CA ALA A 176 11.66 2.62 20.55
C ALA A 176 12.62 3.23 19.55
N MET A 177 12.46 2.84 18.29
CA MET A 177 12.93 3.63 17.17
C MET A 177 11.87 4.67 16.81
N TYR A 178 12.24 5.94 16.79
CA TYR A 178 11.40 7.05 16.38
C TYR A 178 11.85 7.58 15.02
N HIS A 179 10.90 7.75 14.12
CA HIS A 179 11.11 8.30 12.79
C HIS A 179 10.26 9.56 12.61
N PRO A 180 10.81 10.76 12.90
CA PRO A 180 10.08 12.03 12.84
C PRO A 180 9.40 12.34 11.50
N PRO A 181 10.02 12.03 10.31
CA PRO A 181 9.40 12.30 9.03
C PRO A 181 8.20 11.41 8.68
N GLY A 182 7.98 10.32 9.41
CA GLY A 182 6.85 9.42 9.21
C GLY A 182 5.50 10.10 9.47
N GLY A 183 4.44 9.48 8.99
CA GLY A 183 3.10 10.04 9.17
C GLY A 183 2.00 9.19 8.58
N THR A 184 0.87 9.82 8.35
CA THR A 184 -0.32 9.19 7.74
C THR A 184 -0.85 10.02 6.59
N LEU A 185 -1.56 9.37 5.68
CA LEU A 185 -2.37 10.00 4.63
C LEU A 185 -3.82 9.50 4.73
N ARG A 186 -4.62 9.87 3.75
CA ARG A 186 -5.92 9.26 3.51
C ARG A 186 -5.87 8.42 2.24
N HIS A 187 -5.99 7.10 2.39
CA HIS A 187 -5.79 6.15 1.28
C HIS A 187 -6.73 6.38 0.09
N ASP A 188 -8.01 6.67 0.33
CA ASP A 188 -8.98 7.01 -0.71
C ASP A 188 -8.66 8.34 -1.39
N ALA A 189 -8.22 9.36 -0.65
CA ALA A 189 -7.79 10.65 -1.22
C ALA A 189 -6.60 10.47 -2.17
N VAL A 190 -5.65 9.60 -1.82
CA VAL A 190 -4.51 9.29 -2.69
C VAL A 190 -4.96 8.59 -3.97
N VAL A 191 -5.84 7.58 -3.88
CA VAL A 191 -6.42 6.90 -5.06
C VAL A 191 -7.13 7.90 -5.97
N TRP A 192 -7.98 8.75 -5.39
CA TRP A 192 -8.77 9.72 -6.16
C TRP A 192 -7.91 10.84 -6.75
N GLY A 193 -6.92 11.31 -6.01
CA GLY A 193 -5.96 12.30 -6.49
C GLY A 193 -5.19 11.80 -7.71
N LEU A 194 -4.63 10.59 -7.63
CA LEU A 194 -3.94 9.96 -8.76
C LEU A 194 -4.85 9.72 -9.95
N ALA A 195 -6.08 9.23 -9.72
CA ALA A 195 -7.05 9.03 -10.79
C ALA A 195 -7.43 10.35 -11.47
N LYS A 196 -7.67 11.42 -10.70
CA LYS A 196 -7.92 12.78 -11.21
C LYS A 196 -6.73 13.26 -12.05
N GLY A 197 -5.51 13.13 -11.49
CA GLY A 197 -4.28 13.57 -12.17
C GLY A 197 -4.04 12.82 -13.48
N ALA A 198 -4.12 11.48 -13.45
CA ALA A 198 -3.94 10.64 -14.62
C ALA A 198 -4.96 10.94 -15.72
N THR A 199 -6.25 11.04 -15.37
CA THR A 199 -7.32 11.32 -16.33
C THR A 199 -7.18 12.72 -16.94
N ARG A 200 -6.73 13.71 -16.15
CA ARG A 200 -6.45 15.07 -16.65
C ARG A 200 -5.37 15.08 -17.74
N LEU A 201 -4.47 14.11 -17.71
CA LEU A 201 -3.39 13.94 -18.69
C LEU A 201 -3.77 13.05 -19.88
N GLY A 202 -4.99 12.50 -19.91
CA GLY A 202 -5.49 11.69 -21.01
C GLY A 202 -5.58 10.19 -20.75
N VAL A 203 -5.18 9.71 -19.58
CA VAL A 203 -5.32 8.29 -19.19
C VAL A 203 -6.79 7.89 -19.10
N HIS A 204 -7.14 6.72 -19.60
CA HIS A 204 -8.46 6.13 -19.55
C HIS A 204 -8.57 5.12 -18.39
N ILE A 205 -9.53 5.31 -17.49
CA ILE A 205 -9.79 4.41 -16.38
C ILE A 205 -11.09 3.64 -16.63
N HIS A 206 -10.99 2.33 -16.77
CA HIS A 206 -12.10 1.41 -17.06
C HIS A 206 -12.41 0.56 -15.83
N GLN A 207 -13.35 1.03 -15.02
CA GLN A 207 -13.86 0.30 -13.85
C GLN A 207 -14.94 -0.72 -14.27
N GLY A 208 -15.09 -1.80 -13.49
CA GLY A 208 -16.01 -2.89 -13.80
C GLY A 208 -15.63 -3.58 -15.12
N THR A 209 -14.32 -3.73 -15.38
CA THR A 209 -13.77 -4.38 -16.57
C THR A 209 -12.72 -5.39 -16.14
N GLU A 210 -12.93 -6.65 -16.47
CA GLU A 210 -12.06 -7.76 -16.10
C GLU A 210 -11.13 -8.14 -17.25
N VAL A 211 -9.84 -8.31 -16.96
CA VAL A 211 -8.88 -8.89 -17.90
C VAL A 211 -9.05 -10.42 -17.86
N LEU A 212 -9.21 -11.02 -19.04
CA LEU A 212 -9.44 -12.45 -19.23
C LEU A 212 -8.23 -13.17 -19.83
N GLY A 213 -7.34 -12.42 -20.52
CA GLY A 213 -6.16 -12.99 -21.16
C GLY A 213 -5.18 -11.92 -21.64
N ILE A 214 -3.95 -12.32 -21.90
CA ILE A 214 -2.89 -11.49 -22.48
C ILE A 214 -2.36 -12.23 -23.71
N GLY A 215 -2.45 -11.59 -24.87
CA GLY A 215 -1.95 -12.13 -26.14
C GLY A 215 -0.45 -11.88 -26.29
N VAL A 216 0.28 -12.93 -26.63
CA VAL A 216 1.73 -12.90 -26.89
C VAL A 216 2.00 -13.53 -28.26
N GLU A 217 2.76 -12.82 -29.09
CA GLU A 217 3.26 -13.29 -30.39
C GLU A 217 4.77 -13.03 -30.45
N ASP A 218 5.54 -13.99 -30.89
CA ASP A 218 7.01 -13.90 -31.01
C ASP A 218 7.69 -13.35 -29.72
N GLN A 219 7.27 -13.86 -28.56
CA GLN A 219 7.76 -13.42 -27.24
C GLN A 219 7.50 -11.93 -26.94
N ARG A 220 6.49 -11.33 -27.55
CA ARG A 220 6.09 -9.95 -27.32
C ARG A 220 4.61 -9.85 -26.97
N VAL A 221 4.28 -9.01 -26.03
CA VAL A 221 2.89 -8.64 -25.74
C VAL A 221 2.29 -7.94 -26.97
N VAL A 222 1.12 -8.37 -27.40
CA VAL A 222 0.40 -7.77 -28.54
C VAL A 222 -1.01 -7.32 -28.17
N SER A 223 -1.63 -7.91 -27.15
CA SER A 223 -3.01 -7.59 -26.79
C SER A 223 -3.38 -7.99 -25.35
N VAL A 224 -4.48 -7.41 -24.88
CA VAL A 224 -5.19 -7.82 -23.66
C VAL A 224 -6.65 -8.11 -24.02
N GLU A 225 -7.15 -9.24 -23.59
CA GLU A 225 -8.56 -9.62 -23.72
C GLU A 225 -9.31 -9.25 -22.45
N THR A 226 -10.45 -8.58 -22.60
CA THR A 226 -11.31 -8.19 -21.48
C THR A 226 -12.74 -8.67 -21.69
N ASP A 227 -13.54 -8.68 -20.65
CA ASP A 227 -15.00 -8.93 -20.73
C ASP A 227 -15.76 -7.90 -21.57
N LYS A 228 -15.09 -6.81 -22.01
CA LYS A 228 -15.67 -5.74 -22.84
C LYS A 228 -15.03 -5.58 -24.22
N GLY A 229 -14.12 -6.47 -24.56
CA GLY A 229 -13.46 -6.48 -25.87
C GLY A 229 -11.94 -6.61 -25.78
N LYS A 230 -11.35 -6.81 -26.96
CA LYS A 230 -9.90 -6.95 -27.13
C LYS A 230 -9.24 -5.59 -27.31
N ILE A 231 -8.09 -5.41 -26.64
CA ILE A 231 -7.26 -4.21 -26.68
C ILE A 231 -5.89 -4.59 -27.24
N TYR A 232 -5.46 -3.95 -28.31
CA TYR A 232 -4.08 -4.11 -28.80
C TYR A 232 -3.15 -3.15 -28.05
N THR A 233 -2.01 -3.68 -27.59
CA THR A 233 -1.02 -2.91 -26.83
C THR A 233 0.33 -3.61 -26.84
N PRO A 234 1.44 -2.87 -26.96
CA PRO A 234 2.78 -3.44 -26.83
C PRO A 234 3.28 -3.56 -25.38
N ARG A 235 2.55 -2.98 -24.40
CA ARG A 235 2.98 -2.93 -22.99
C ARG A 235 1.84 -3.26 -22.04
N VAL A 236 2.09 -4.22 -21.15
CA VAL A 236 1.15 -4.60 -20.08
C VAL A 236 1.87 -4.55 -18.74
N LEU A 237 1.30 -3.83 -17.78
CA LEU A 237 1.72 -3.88 -16.39
C LEU A 237 0.72 -4.69 -15.56
N ASN A 238 1.21 -5.73 -14.88
CA ASN A 238 0.46 -6.43 -13.84
C ASN A 238 0.68 -5.77 -12.47
N ALA A 239 -0.27 -4.95 -12.05
CA ALA A 239 -0.33 -4.25 -10.76
C ALA A 239 -1.61 -4.65 -9.99
N ALA A 240 -2.03 -5.90 -10.12
CA ALA A 240 -3.31 -6.41 -9.59
C ALA A 240 -3.24 -6.80 -8.08
N GLY A 241 -2.14 -6.46 -7.38
CA GLY A 241 -1.96 -6.74 -5.96
C GLY A 241 -2.12 -8.23 -5.65
N GLY A 242 -2.96 -8.61 -4.70
CA GLY A 242 -3.17 -10.00 -4.31
C GLY A 242 -3.57 -10.95 -5.44
N TYR A 243 -4.02 -10.44 -6.58
CA TYR A 243 -4.34 -11.26 -7.76
C TYR A 243 -3.18 -11.36 -8.77
N SER A 244 -2.07 -10.68 -8.56
CA SER A 244 -0.96 -10.62 -9.53
C SER A 244 -0.34 -11.98 -9.82
N ALA A 245 -0.20 -12.84 -8.81
CA ALA A 245 0.34 -14.19 -9.00
C ALA A 245 -0.56 -15.06 -9.88
N ARG A 246 -1.89 -14.95 -9.72
CA ARG A 246 -2.84 -15.67 -10.56
C ARG A 246 -2.78 -15.20 -12.00
N ILE A 247 -2.79 -13.88 -12.23
CA ILE A 247 -2.70 -13.30 -13.57
C ILE A 247 -1.40 -13.74 -14.26
N SER A 248 -0.26 -13.65 -13.58
CA SER A 248 1.03 -14.08 -14.13
C SER A 248 1.03 -15.59 -14.44
N SER A 249 0.51 -16.43 -13.56
CA SER A 249 0.49 -17.88 -13.75
C SER A 249 -0.53 -18.32 -14.81
N GLU A 250 -1.78 -17.83 -14.73
CA GLU A 250 -2.88 -18.29 -15.58
C GLU A 250 -2.80 -17.73 -17.01
N MET A 251 -2.30 -16.48 -17.17
CA MET A 251 -2.30 -15.80 -18.46
C MET A 251 -0.94 -15.78 -19.15
N MET A 252 0.15 -15.88 -18.38
CA MET A 252 1.52 -15.76 -18.91
C MET A 252 2.39 -16.99 -18.66
N GLY A 253 1.92 -17.97 -17.88
CA GLY A 253 2.71 -19.14 -17.49
C GLY A 253 3.87 -18.80 -16.52
N ILE A 254 3.90 -17.60 -15.95
CA ILE A 254 4.97 -17.13 -15.05
C ILE A 254 4.56 -17.37 -13.61
N ARG A 255 5.29 -18.21 -12.90
CA ARG A 255 5.06 -18.50 -11.48
C ARG A 255 5.74 -17.45 -10.61
N LEU A 256 4.96 -16.70 -9.85
CA LEU A 256 5.47 -15.77 -8.84
C LEU A 256 5.43 -16.45 -7.46
N PRO A 257 6.50 -16.33 -6.65
CA PRO A 257 6.54 -16.87 -5.29
C PRO A 257 5.76 -15.98 -4.32
N ILE A 258 4.46 -15.87 -4.52
CA ILE A 258 3.57 -15.00 -3.74
C ILE A 258 2.51 -15.84 -3.06
N HIS A 259 2.37 -15.65 -1.75
CA HIS A 259 1.25 -16.14 -0.96
C HIS A 259 0.35 -14.99 -0.54
N VAL A 260 -0.95 -15.15 -0.69
CA VAL A 260 -1.92 -14.10 -0.34
C VAL A 260 -2.48 -14.40 1.05
N LEU A 261 -2.26 -13.46 1.98
CA LEU A 261 -2.75 -13.54 3.35
C LEU A 261 -3.72 -12.40 3.65
N PRO A 262 -4.83 -12.67 4.35
CA PRO A 262 -5.73 -11.61 4.82
C PRO A 262 -5.09 -10.82 5.95
N ILE A 263 -4.68 -9.57 5.69
CA ILE A 263 -4.25 -8.65 6.73
C ILE A 263 -5.43 -7.84 7.24
N GLN A 264 -5.62 -7.85 8.55
CA GLN A 264 -6.83 -7.33 9.17
C GLN A 264 -6.59 -6.00 9.88
N ALA A 265 -7.59 -5.15 9.86
CA ALA A 265 -7.59 -3.86 10.53
C ALA A 265 -8.96 -3.57 11.14
N MET A 266 -9.00 -2.69 12.14
CA MET A 266 -10.23 -2.20 12.74
C MET A 266 -10.14 -0.73 13.10
N VAL A 267 -11.29 -0.11 13.32
CA VAL A 267 -11.43 1.29 13.69
C VAL A 267 -12.39 1.44 14.87
N THR A 268 -12.04 2.31 15.82
CA THR A 268 -12.85 2.60 17.00
C THR A 268 -13.88 3.71 16.73
N GLU A 269 -14.74 3.96 17.70
CA GLU A 269 -15.51 5.20 17.80
C GLU A 269 -14.55 6.40 17.91
N PRO A 270 -14.98 7.62 17.51
CA PRO A 270 -14.17 8.82 17.62
C PRO A 270 -13.88 9.20 19.09
N LEU A 271 -12.64 9.52 19.36
CA LEU A 271 -12.15 9.95 20.68
C LEU A 271 -11.58 11.36 20.61
N LYS A 272 -11.46 12.03 21.74
CA LYS A 272 -10.69 13.27 21.83
C LYS A 272 -9.23 12.99 21.41
N PRO A 273 -8.53 13.93 20.77
CA PRO A 273 -7.13 13.76 20.40
C PRO A 273 -6.24 13.44 21.60
N PHE A 274 -5.47 12.35 21.53
CA PHE A 274 -4.51 11.95 22.57
C PHE A 274 -3.31 11.20 22.00
N LEU A 275 -3.44 10.57 20.82
CA LEU A 275 -2.39 9.80 20.16
C LEU A 275 -1.89 10.56 18.93
N ASN A 276 -0.87 11.40 19.15
CA ASN A 276 -0.34 12.29 18.10
C ASN A 276 0.67 11.63 17.17
N HIS A 277 1.06 10.40 17.46
CA HIS A 277 2.07 9.65 16.71
C HIS A 277 1.53 8.30 16.26
N VAL A 278 2.08 7.77 15.17
CA VAL A 278 1.89 6.36 14.84
C VAL A 278 2.73 5.54 15.81
N VAL A 279 2.14 4.54 16.43
CA VAL A 279 2.82 3.58 17.30
C VAL A 279 2.73 2.18 16.71
N SER A 280 3.77 1.37 16.86
CA SER A 280 3.81 0.00 16.39
C SER A 280 4.64 -0.91 17.29
N SER A 281 4.20 -2.16 17.41
CA SER A 281 4.90 -3.20 18.13
C SER A 281 4.84 -4.50 17.34
N GLY A 282 6.01 -5.02 16.96
CA GLY A 282 6.12 -6.30 16.28
C GLY A 282 5.73 -7.48 17.18
N VAL A 283 6.09 -7.43 18.46
CA VAL A 283 5.80 -8.52 19.44
C VAL A 283 4.32 -8.63 19.76
N TYR A 284 3.63 -7.48 19.87
CA TYR A 284 2.17 -7.45 20.03
C TYR A 284 1.40 -7.61 18.72
N HIS A 285 2.08 -7.63 17.57
CA HIS A 285 1.44 -7.58 16.25
C HIS A 285 0.37 -6.49 16.17
N VAL A 286 0.74 -5.27 16.58
CA VAL A 286 -0.17 -4.13 16.61
C VAL A 286 0.51 -2.87 16.10
N TYR A 287 -0.21 -2.08 15.38
CA TYR A 287 0.05 -0.66 15.18
C TYR A 287 -1.23 0.12 15.48
N ALA A 288 -1.08 1.38 15.85
CA ALA A 288 -2.19 2.29 16.06
C ALA A 288 -1.81 3.72 15.66
N ASN A 289 -2.78 4.42 15.11
CA ASN A 289 -2.74 5.87 14.91
C ASN A 289 -4.12 6.47 15.11
N GLN A 290 -4.18 7.71 15.54
CA GLN A 290 -5.45 8.41 15.64
C GLN A 290 -5.71 9.21 14.36
N SER A 291 -6.87 9.01 13.76
CA SER A 291 -7.29 9.75 12.58
C SER A 291 -7.63 11.20 12.92
N LEU A 292 -7.66 12.09 11.91
CA LEU A 292 -8.09 13.48 12.08
C LEU A 292 -9.55 13.62 12.54
N LYS A 293 -10.34 12.55 12.45
CA LYS A 293 -11.72 12.49 12.96
C LYS A 293 -11.80 11.97 14.39
N GLY A 294 -10.69 11.51 14.95
CA GLY A 294 -10.59 11.01 16.32
C GLY A 294 -10.61 9.49 16.48
N GLU A 295 -10.94 8.72 15.43
CA GLU A 295 -10.93 7.27 15.54
C GLU A 295 -9.50 6.72 15.66
N ILE A 296 -9.31 5.67 16.46
CA ILE A 296 -8.09 4.87 16.46
C ILE A 296 -8.20 3.84 15.34
N VAL A 297 -7.31 3.93 14.37
CA VAL A 297 -7.12 2.93 13.32
C VAL A 297 -6.00 2.01 13.75
N THR A 298 -6.26 0.71 13.79
CA THR A 298 -5.32 -0.30 14.28
C THR A 298 -5.36 -1.56 13.44
N GLY A 299 -4.30 -2.35 13.44
CA GLY A 299 -4.19 -3.59 12.69
C GLY A 299 -2.85 -4.27 12.91
N SER A 300 -2.43 -5.09 11.97
CA SER A 300 -1.16 -5.80 11.81
C SER A 300 -1.24 -7.33 11.88
N HIS A 301 -2.22 -7.90 12.58
CA HIS A 301 -2.35 -9.36 12.67
C HIS A 301 -2.85 -9.94 11.35
N MET A 302 -2.29 -11.07 10.93
CA MET A 302 -2.71 -11.86 9.77
C MET A 302 -3.06 -13.27 10.22
N ASP A 303 -4.10 -13.86 9.63
CA ASP A 303 -4.32 -15.28 9.80
C ASP A 303 -3.19 -16.08 9.09
N PRO A 304 -2.70 -17.19 9.67
CA PRO A 304 -1.49 -17.86 9.17
C PRO A 304 -1.72 -18.76 7.93
N TRP A 305 -2.91 -18.76 7.35
CA TRP A 305 -3.24 -19.55 6.17
C TRP A 305 -3.55 -18.65 4.96
N PRO A 306 -3.05 -19.02 3.77
CA PRO A 306 -3.35 -18.29 2.53
C PRO A 306 -4.85 -18.29 2.22
N SER A 307 -5.37 -17.11 1.89
CA SER A 307 -6.78 -16.95 1.52
C SER A 307 -7.00 -15.65 0.75
N TYR A 308 -8.02 -15.63 -0.09
CA TYR A 308 -8.52 -14.44 -0.78
C TYR A 308 -9.72 -13.80 -0.07
N THR A 309 -10.01 -14.20 1.17
CA THR A 309 -11.09 -13.58 1.95
C THR A 309 -10.75 -12.15 2.34
N THR A 310 -11.76 -11.28 2.32
CA THR A 310 -11.68 -9.91 2.85
C THR A 310 -12.51 -9.76 4.14
N GLN A 311 -12.87 -10.87 4.74
CA GLN A 311 -13.60 -10.96 6.01
C GLN A 311 -12.63 -10.98 7.18
N THR A 312 -13.06 -10.45 8.31
CA THR A 312 -12.31 -10.49 9.56
C THR A 312 -12.71 -11.70 10.40
N THR A 313 -11.80 -12.13 11.27
CA THR A 313 -12.03 -13.25 12.21
C THR A 313 -12.25 -12.74 13.63
N ALA A 314 -13.04 -13.47 14.41
CA ALA A 314 -13.23 -13.16 15.84
C ALA A 314 -11.91 -13.27 16.61
N HIS A 315 -11.03 -14.19 16.21
CA HIS A 315 -9.69 -14.34 16.78
C HIS A 315 -8.87 -13.05 16.63
N TYR A 316 -8.86 -12.47 15.42
CA TYR A 316 -8.19 -11.19 15.17
C TYR A 316 -8.73 -10.09 16.07
N ILE A 317 -10.06 -9.91 16.13
CA ILE A 317 -10.68 -8.83 16.90
C ILE A 317 -10.29 -8.93 18.38
N LYS A 318 -10.33 -10.13 18.95
CA LYS A 318 -9.93 -10.39 20.33
C LYS A 318 -8.45 -10.03 20.56
N HIS A 319 -7.55 -10.62 19.77
CA HIS A 319 -6.11 -10.40 19.87
C HIS A 319 -5.76 -8.91 19.76
N GLN A 320 -6.34 -8.23 18.79
CA GLN A 320 -6.06 -6.80 18.52
C GLN A 320 -6.55 -5.91 19.68
N ALA A 321 -7.73 -6.23 20.24
CA ALA A 321 -8.27 -5.49 21.40
C ALA A 321 -7.41 -5.70 22.65
N GLU A 322 -6.96 -6.92 22.92
CA GLU A 322 -6.07 -7.26 24.03
C GLU A 322 -4.73 -6.53 23.90
N ALA A 323 -4.06 -6.64 22.75
CA ALA A 323 -2.78 -5.99 22.49
C ALA A 323 -2.87 -4.46 22.61
N LEU A 324 -3.91 -3.87 22.03
CA LEU A 324 -4.09 -2.42 22.03
C LEU A 324 -4.39 -1.88 23.43
N THR A 325 -5.26 -2.56 24.21
CA THR A 325 -5.62 -2.13 25.57
C THR A 325 -4.55 -2.43 26.61
N GLU A 326 -3.62 -3.31 26.31
CA GLU A 326 -2.43 -3.56 27.14
C GLU A 326 -1.40 -2.43 26.94
N LEU A 327 -1.12 -2.03 25.70
CA LEU A 327 -0.21 -0.93 25.39
C LEU A 327 -0.79 0.45 25.74
N LEU A 328 -2.09 0.64 25.51
CA LEU A 328 -2.81 1.89 25.70
C LEU A 328 -4.04 1.65 26.60
N PRO A 329 -3.87 1.53 27.92
CA PRO A 329 -4.95 1.21 28.86
C PRO A 329 -6.14 2.18 28.84
N CYS A 330 -5.91 3.41 28.38
CA CYS A 330 -6.97 4.40 28.21
C CYS A 330 -8.04 4.00 27.17
N LEU A 331 -7.77 2.98 26.36
CA LEU A 331 -8.71 2.43 25.36
C LEU A 331 -9.62 1.33 25.93
N LYS A 332 -9.46 0.94 27.19
CA LYS A 332 -10.40 0.00 27.83
C LYS A 332 -11.82 0.56 27.84
N GLY A 333 -12.76 -0.23 27.30
CA GLY A 333 -14.15 0.17 27.18
C GLY A 333 -14.52 0.98 25.95
N VAL A 334 -13.55 1.37 25.12
CA VAL A 334 -13.81 2.01 23.81
C VAL A 334 -14.38 0.99 22.83
N LYS A 335 -15.43 1.40 22.10
CA LYS A 335 -16.10 0.53 21.15
C LYS A 335 -15.38 0.56 19.80
N PHE A 336 -15.18 -0.58 19.17
CA PHE A 336 -14.83 -0.61 17.76
C PHE A 336 -16.09 -0.55 16.88
N MET A 337 -15.97 0.18 15.78
CA MET A 337 -17.10 0.45 14.88
C MET A 337 -17.10 -0.46 13.66
N ARG A 338 -15.93 -0.84 13.18
CA ARG A 338 -15.76 -1.65 11.98
C ARG A 338 -14.42 -2.38 11.99
N ALA A 339 -14.42 -3.59 11.44
CA ALA A 339 -13.22 -4.33 11.08
C ALA A 339 -13.30 -4.76 9.61
N TRP A 340 -12.15 -4.91 8.96
CA TRP A 340 -12.04 -5.35 7.56
C TRP A 340 -10.72 -6.06 7.33
N ALA A 341 -10.60 -6.78 6.21
CA ALA A 341 -9.34 -7.38 5.77
C ALA A 341 -8.97 -6.91 4.37
N GLY A 342 -7.66 -6.78 4.13
CA GLY A 342 -7.05 -6.59 2.83
C GLY A 342 -6.23 -7.81 2.45
N LEU A 343 -5.92 -7.96 1.16
CA LEU A 343 -5.09 -9.04 0.66
C LEU A 343 -3.63 -8.58 0.64
N ALA A 344 -2.80 -9.18 1.49
CA ALA A 344 -1.36 -8.97 1.49
C ALA A 344 -0.70 -10.04 0.59
N ASP A 345 -0.08 -9.60 -0.48
CA ASP A 345 0.64 -10.42 -1.45
C ASP A 345 2.09 -10.62 -0.99
N MET A 346 2.29 -11.62 -0.11
CA MET A 346 3.54 -11.87 0.60
C MET A 346 4.52 -12.66 -0.25
N THR A 347 5.73 -12.16 -0.38
CA THR A 347 6.89 -12.84 -0.96
C THR A 347 7.76 -13.49 0.13
N PRO A 348 8.60 -14.50 -0.20
CA PRO A 348 9.44 -15.18 0.79
C PRO A 348 10.42 -14.27 1.55
N ASP A 349 10.91 -13.23 0.89
CA ASP A 349 11.85 -12.25 1.46
C ASP A 349 11.18 -10.93 1.84
N MET A 350 9.85 -10.86 1.80
CA MET A 350 9.05 -9.70 2.13
C MET A 350 9.38 -8.43 1.32
N ALA A 351 10.06 -8.59 0.21
CA ALA A 351 10.36 -7.51 -0.72
C ALA A 351 9.51 -7.65 -2.00
N PRO A 352 9.10 -6.54 -2.62
CA PRO A 352 8.26 -6.58 -3.81
C PRO A 352 8.97 -7.21 -5.01
N ILE A 353 8.19 -7.57 -6.02
CA ILE A 353 8.64 -7.92 -7.35
C ILE A 353 8.30 -6.73 -8.25
N ILE A 354 9.32 -6.04 -8.73
CA ILE A 354 9.21 -4.88 -9.61
C ILE A 354 10.14 -5.15 -10.80
N ASP A 355 9.59 -5.71 -11.87
CA ASP A 355 10.42 -6.24 -12.94
C ASP A 355 9.72 -6.19 -14.31
N GLY A 356 10.51 -6.26 -15.37
CA GLY A 356 10.08 -6.72 -16.68
C GLY A 356 10.20 -8.24 -16.76
N ASN A 357 9.76 -8.83 -17.87
CA ASN A 357 9.99 -10.25 -18.11
C ASN A 357 11.05 -10.45 -19.19
N ASP A 358 12.09 -11.21 -18.89
CA ASP A 358 13.19 -11.45 -19.81
C ASP A 358 12.83 -12.28 -21.06
N HIS A 359 11.75 -13.07 -20.95
CA HIS A 359 11.30 -13.95 -22.03
C HIS A 359 10.12 -13.37 -22.82
N ILE A 360 9.40 -12.39 -22.22
CA ILE A 360 8.22 -11.79 -22.85
C ILE A 360 8.36 -10.28 -22.79
N GLN A 361 8.81 -9.70 -23.89
CA GLN A 361 8.96 -8.25 -24.00
C GLN A 361 7.60 -7.56 -23.89
N GLY A 362 7.58 -6.45 -23.15
CA GLY A 362 6.38 -5.67 -22.93
C GLY A 362 5.50 -6.14 -21.77
N TYR A 363 5.87 -7.21 -21.04
CA TYR A 363 5.22 -7.61 -19.81
C TYR A 363 5.99 -7.14 -18.58
N TYR A 364 5.32 -6.38 -17.72
CA TYR A 364 5.89 -5.80 -16.50
C TYR A 364 5.08 -6.22 -15.28
N MET A 365 5.73 -6.28 -14.12
CA MET A 365 5.16 -6.69 -12.85
C MET A 365 5.49 -5.67 -11.76
N ASP A 366 4.48 -5.27 -10.98
CA ASP A 366 4.61 -4.44 -9.78
C ASP A 366 3.68 -5.01 -8.70
N CYS A 367 4.19 -5.97 -7.92
CA CYS A 367 3.42 -6.80 -7.01
C CYS A 367 4.29 -7.36 -5.88
N GLY A 368 3.70 -8.20 -5.02
CA GLY A 368 4.43 -8.82 -3.90
C GLY A 368 4.76 -7.85 -2.77
N TRP A 369 3.94 -6.83 -2.59
CA TRP A 369 4.17 -5.74 -1.64
C TRP A 369 3.85 -6.10 -0.18
N GLY A 370 3.15 -7.20 0.03
CA GLY A 370 2.68 -7.57 1.35
C GLY A 370 1.85 -6.46 1.99
N TYR A 371 2.38 -5.87 3.06
CA TYR A 371 1.75 -4.74 3.77
C TYR A 371 2.56 -3.43 3.66
N PHE A 372 3.52 -3.37 2.74
CA PHE A 372 4.40 -2.19 2.58
C PHE A 372 4.06 -1.31 1.36
N GLY A 373 3.20 -1.76 0.46
CA GLY A 373 2.97 -1.13 -0.86
C GLY A 373 2.44 0.30 -0.82
N PHE A 374 1.58 0.66 0.13
CA PHE A 374 0.98 2.00 0.15
C PHE A 374 2.03 3.12 0.15
N LYS A 375 3.02 3.01 1.03
CA LYS A 375 4.00 4.07 1.27
C LYS A 375 4.99 4.31 0.12
N SER A 376 5.19 3.31 -0.73
CA SER A 376 6.10 3.36 -1.89
C SER A 376 5.39 3.57 -3.22
N ALA A 377 4.07 3.41 -3.30
CA ALA A 377 3.34 3.39 -4.56
C ALA A 377 3.66 4.55 -5.52
N PRO A 378 3.74 5.83 -5.11
CA PRO A 378 4.05 6.90 -6.04
C PRO A 378 5.47 6.81 -6.61
N ILE A 379 6.46 6.54 -5.78
CA ILE A 379 7.85 6.47 -6.24
C ILE A 379 8.10 5.24 -7.11
N THR A 380 7.49 4.11 -6.73
CA THR A 380 7.54 2.90 -7.56
C THR A 380 6.86 3.13 -8.90
N GLY A 381 5.66 3.75 -8.89
CA GLY A 381 4.97 4.09 -10.12
C GLY A 381 5.78 5.01 -11.04
N LYS A 382 6.53 5.96 -10.47
CA LYS A 382 7.45 6.82 -11.23
C LYS A 382 8.56 6.01 -11.91
N TYR A 383 9.24 5.15 -11.18
CA TYR A 383 10.31 4.32 -11.73
C TYR A 383 9.80 3.23 -12.68
N MET A 384 8.63 2.64 -12.39
CA MET A 384 7.99 1.69 -13.31
C MET A 384 7.58 2.37 -14.61
N ALA A 385 7.06 3.60 -14.57
CA ALA A 385 6.75 4.38 -15.75
C ALA A 385 8.02 4.64 -16.61
N GLN A 386 9.14 4.99 -15.97
CA GLN A 386 10.43 5.12 -16.64
C GLN A 386 10.85 3.80 -17.29
N PHE A 387 10.74 2.68 -16.56
CA PHE A 387 11.10 1.36 -17.07
C PHE A 387 10.24 1.00 -18.29
N MET A 388 8.93 1.15 -18.20
CA MET A 388 8.01 0.87 -19.31
C MET A 388 8.25 1.77 -20.52
N ALA A 389 8.62 3.03 -20.32
CA ALA A 389 8.85 3.98 -21.41
C ALA A 389 10.16 3.76 -22.13
N THR A 390 11.23 3.40 -21.41
CA THR A 390 12.59 3.31 -21.93
C THR A 390 13.08 1.89 -22.17
N GLU A 391 12.34 0.88 -21.67
CA GLU A 391 12.71 -0.55 -21.64
C GLU A 391 14.02 -0.83 -20.84
N ASN A 392 14.56 0.19 -20.17
CA ASN A 392 15.75 0.10 -19.33
C ASN A 392 15.37 0.13 -17.86
N CYS A 393 15.69 -0.94 -17.12
CA CYS A 393 15.42 -1.01 -15.69
C CYS A 393 16.22 0.03 -14.91
N PRO A 394 15.56 0.98 -14.21
CA PRO A 394 16.26 1.95 -13.36
C PRO A 394 17.06 1.27 -12.26
N GLU A 395 18.20 1.84 -11.87
CA GLU A 395 19.08 1.32 -10.81
C GLU A 395 18.32 1.06 -9.50
N MET A 396 17.38 1.95 -9.15
CA MET A 396 16.56 1.85 -7.95
C MET A 396 15.70 0.57 -7.94
N LEU A 397 15.30 0.06 -9.11
CA LEU A 397 14.46 -1.13 -9.21
C LEU A 397 15.23 -2.44 -9.37
N LYS A 398 16.49 -2.40 -9.79
CA LYS A 398 17.31 -3.60 -10.05
C LYS A 398 17.33 -4.63 -8.92
N PRO A 399 17.35 -4.24 -7.63
CA PRO A 399 17.31 -5.23 -6.55
C PRO A 399 16.02 -6.05 -6.49
N PHE A 400 14.91 -5.51 -7.00
CA PHE A 400 13.56 -6.08 -6.87
C PHE A 400 13.17 -7.04 -7.99
N THR A 401 14.15 -7.50 -8.80
CA THR A 401 13.93 -8.44 -9.90
C THR A 401 13.39 -9.78 -9.43
N LEU A 402 12.57 -10.43 -10.25
CA LEU A 402 12.10 -11.80 -10.03
C LEU A 402 13.24 -12.83 -10.01
N ARG A 403 14.30 -12.60 -10.79
CA ARG A 403 15.48 -13.46 -10.85
C ARG A 403 16.20 -13.65 -9.51
N ARG A 404 16.05 -12.73 -8.55
CA ARG A 404 16.69 -12.85 -7.24
C ARG A 404 16.36 -14.15 -6.52
N TYR A 405 15.20 -14.76 -6.81
CA TYR A 405 14.81 -16.04 -6.22
C TYR A 405 15.58 -17.22 -6.85
N GLU A 406 15.80 -17.19 -8.16
CA GLU A 406 16.58 -18.20 -8.88
C GLU A 406 18.08 -18.08 -8.58
N GLU A 407 18.55 -16.84 -8.43
CA GLU A 407 19.95 -16.51 -8.16
C GLU A 407 20.30 -16.57 -6.65
N HIS A 408 19.34 -16.97 -5.80
CA HIS A 408 19.50 -17.04 -4.34
C HIS A 408 19.99 -15.72 -3.70
N ARG A 409 19.63 -14.58 -4.29
CA ARG A 409 19.93 -13.23 -3.82
C ARG A 409 18.74 -12.60 -3.10
N LEU A 410 18.17 -13.32 -2.12
CA LEU A 410 17.05 -12.82 -1.34
C LEU A 410 17.44 -11.56 -0.56
N MET A 411 16.49 -10.65 -0.42
CA MET A 411 16.68 -9.48 0.41
C MET A 411 16.57 -9.86 1.87
N GLY A 412 17.72 -10.08 2.51
CA GLY A 412 17.78 -10.39 3.93
C GLY A 412 17.44 -9.17 4.78
N GLU A 413 16.54 -9.33 5.74
CA GLU A 413 16.39 -8.36 6.82
C GLU A 413 17.58 -8.48 7.77
N THR A 414 18.53 -7.55 7.66
CA THR A 414 19.59 -7.40 8.64
C THR A 414 19.01 -6.82 9.91
N ALA A 415 18.74 -7.54 10.93
CA ALA A 415 18.19 -7.08 12.20
C ALA A 415 16.65 -6.90 12.23
N SER A 416 15.90 -7.89 11.78
CA SER A 416 14.49 -7.96 12.10
C SER A 416 14.28 -8.44 13.53
N PRO A 417 13.70 -7.64 14.45
CA PRO A 417 13.23 -8.14 15.73
C PRO A 417 11.94 -8.95 15.61
N VAL A 418 11.34 -8.96 14.44
CA VAL A 418 10.21 -9.82 14.12
C VAL A 418 10.77 -11.14 13.68
N ASN A 419 11.03 -12.01 14.62
CA ASN A 419 10.93 -13.42 14.35
C ASN A 419 9.49 -13.65 13.92
N TYR A 420 9.28 -13.82 12.62
CA TYR A 420 8.11 -14.53 12.16
C TYR A 420 8.28 -15.92 12.76
N GLY A 421 7.70 -16.13 13.94
CA GLY A 421 7.82 -17.36 14.67
C GLY A 421 7.31 -18.52 13.81
N PRO A 422 7.57 -19.76 14.22
CA PRO A 422 7.11 -20.97 13.52
C PRO A 422 5.60 -21.01 13.29
N GLU A 423 4.84 -20.18 13.97
CA GLU A 423 3.42 -19.93 13.77
C GLU A 423 3.06 -19.37 12.38
N PHE A 424 4.00 -18.78 11.65
CA PHE A 424 3.79 -18.32 10.26
C PHE A 424 4.29 -19.30 9.19
N GLY A 425 4.86 -20.43 9.56
CA GLY A 425 5.28 -21.48 8.62
C GLY A 425 6.34 -21.07 7.59
N TRP A 426 7.07 -19.98 7.84
CA TRP A 426 8.00 -19.39 6.88
C TRP A 426 9.48 -19.65 7.21
N VAL A 427 9.76 -20.42 8.23
CA VAL A 427 11.12 -20.80 8.63
C VAL A 427 11.28 -22.30 8.50
N THR A 428 11.53 -22.76 7.31
CA THR A 428 12.34 -23.94 7.02
C THR A 428 13.01 -23.75 5.68
#